data_3cba58fed4012ed21ffb579128d32887
#
_entry.id   3cba58fed4012ed21ffb579128d32887
#
_cell.length_a   1.000
_cell.length_b   1.000
_cell.length_c   1.000
_cell.angle_alpha   90.00
_cell.angle_beta   90.00
_cell.angle_gamma   90.00
#
_symmetry.space_group_name_H-M   'P 1'
#
loop_
_entity.id
_entity.type
_entity.pdbx_description
1 polymer ?
#
loop_
_entity_poly.entity_id
_entity_poly.type
_entity_poly.pdbx_seq_one_letter_code
_entity_poly.pdbx_strand_id
1 'polypeptide(L)'
;MTHEPFDARDLTADPDTTVTWRPRATAHDLPAGHRPMPVVDGEDPLRGDASATWTGTGIGSPSGAAAFLEPPLGRGASTRGITPRGGCGARGRASSVTGMKRIVRAAAAAALACSLALSAGTAAGAAEAGAGVGAHGGGADRAAVAPLALPVPTGPHPVGSTVLPLVDRSRTDPWVPTADGRRLMVTLHYPAARAGGGTPAPYATREEARRVAEGLGLGGAVPADVLAATRTHSRTGVRPAPGRRPLVLLSPGFSVSRWTLTHLAEDLASRGYVVASVDHAYESYGITLPGGETLPCVACAALDEEGVPGGVVTATRAADMRFVLDRLTGPRPAWRHAGVIDARRIGMAGHSMGGASATATMAADRRVDAGVNMDGAFWEDLPAEGLRGRPFLLLGTDETHRPGGPDATWDRMWPRLDGWRRWLTVTGSTHGTFSDFPLIERHFGLPGPDLAADRAVALTRTYVAAFFDRHLRGASGGLFGGPSPDHPEVRFQNP
;
A
#
# COMPACT_ATOMS: atom_id res chain seq x y z
N MET A 1 -26.36 3.31 3.81
CA MET A 1 -27.22 4.15 2.94
C MET A 1 -27.33 3.42 1.62
N THR A 2 -28.54 3.08 1.20
CA THR A 2 -28.74 2.48 -0.13
C THR A 2 -28.70 3.62 -1.15
N HIS A 3 -27.69 3.63 -2.00
CA HIS A 3 -27.63 4.51 -3.15
C HIS A 3 -28.65 4.04 -4.18
N GLU A 4 -29.74 4.78 -4.35
CA GLU A 4 -30.54 4.66 -5.57
C GLU A 4 -29.87 5.49 -6.65
N PRO A 5 -29.69 4.94 -7.88
CA PRO A 5 -29.06 5.68 -8.97
C PRO A 5 -29.97 6.84 -9.39
N PHE A 6 -29.39 8.00 -9.51
CA PHE A 6 -30.01 9.21 -10.04
C PHE A 6 -30.29 9.03 -11.53
N ASP A 7 -31.55 9.28 -11.97
CA ASP A 7 -31.92 9.26 -13.39
C ASP A 7 -31.93 10.70 -13.95
N ALA A 8 -31.15 10.96 -14.99
CA ALA A 8 -31.08 12.26 -15.67
C ALA A 8 -32.45 12.81 -16.14
N ARG A 9 -33.47 11.96 -16.19
CA ARG A 9 -34.86 12.35 -16.50
C ARG A 9 -35.55 13.10 -15.36
N ASP A 10 -34.96 13.13 -14.16
CA ASP A 10 -35.49 13.85 -13.00
C ASP A 10 -35.01 15.33 -12.96
N LEU A 11 -34.19 15.73 -13.94
CA LEU A 11 -33.68 17.11 -14.09
C LEU A 11 -34.53 17.89 -15.09
N THR A 12 -35.14 18.98 -14.68
CA THR A 12 -35.71 19.98 -15.57
C THR A 12 -34.83 21.23 -15.54
N ALA A 13 -34.26 21.58 -16.69
CA ALA A 13 -33.51 22.83 -16.84
C ALA A 13 -34.46 23.97 -17.24
N ASP A 14 -34.45 25.06 -16.49
CA ASP A 14 -35.05 26.35 -16.86
C ASP A 14 -34.10 27.07 -17.82
N PRO A 15 -34.62 27.82 -18.83
CA PRO A 15 -33.78 28.59 -19.77
C PRO A 15 -32.79 29.55 -19.13
N ASP A 16 -32.95 29.90 -17.84
CA ASP A 16 -32.02 30.73 -17.06
C ASP A 16 -31.00 29.90 -16.22
N THR A 17 -30.75 28.65 -16.59
CA THR A 17 -29.73 27.77 -15.95
C THR A 17 -30.03 27.34 -14.52
N THR A 18 -31.27 27.38 -14.05
CA THR A 18 -31.66 26.84 -12.73
C THR A 18 -32.07 25.37 -12.88
N VAL A 19 -31.33 24.46 -12.30
CA VAL A 19 -31.67 23.03 -12.24
C VAL A 19 -32.52 22.76 -10.99
N THR A 20 -33.76 22.31 -11.17
CA THR A 20 -34.64 21.94 -10.06
C THR A 20 -34.62 20.42 -9.88
N TRP A 21 -34.09 19.98 -8.75
CA TRP A 21 -34.06 18.57 -8.37
C TRP A 21 -35.15 18.24 -7.35
N ARG A 22 -35.89 17.16 -7.58
CA ARG A 22 -36.86 16.63 -6.63
C ARG A 22 -36.38 15.27 -6.15
N PRO A 23 -35.83 15.17 -4.91
CA PRO A 23 -35.53 13.88 -4.32
C PRO A 23 -36.85 13.13 -4.04
N ARG A 24 -36.90 11.86 -4.47
CA ARG A 24 -37.92 10.94 -3.95
C ARG A 24 -37.51 10.56 -2.52
N ALA A 25 -38.09 11.23 -1.54
CA ALA A 25 -37.89 10.92 -0.14
C ALA A 25 -38.62 9.63 0.23
N THR A 26 -37.87 8.57 0.53
CA THR A 26 -38.31 7.59 1.51
C THR A 26 -37.81 8.10 2.88
N ALA A 27 -38.75 8.48 3.74
CA ALA A 27 -38.42 8.99 5.06
C ALA A 27 -37.74 7.88 5.90
N HIS A 28 -36.45 8.03 6.18
CA HIS A 28 -35.83 7.44 7.35
C HIS A 28 -35.36 8.58 8.24
N ASP A 29 -35.77 8.55 9.51
CA ASP A 29 -35.43 9.53 10.53
C ASP A 29 -33.90 9.65 10.65
N LEU A 30 -33.37 10.80 10.27
CA LEU A 30 -32.01 11.16 10.59
C LEU A 30 -31.92 11.63 12.04
N PRO A 31 -30.93 11.20 12.83
CA PRO A 31 -30.76 11.70 14.20
C PRO A 31 -30.65 13.23 14.22
N ALA A 32 -31.21 13.85 15.25
CA ALA A 32 -31.22 15.30 15.40
C ALA A 32 -29.79 15.86 15.37
N GLY A 33 -29.52 16.74 14.40
CA GLY A 33 -28.23 17.40 14.21
C GLY A 33 -27.48 17.02 12.89
N HIS A 34 -27.92 16.02 12.14
CA HIS A 34 -27.37 15.68 10.84
C HIS A 34 -28.09 16.44 9.72
N ARG A 35 -27.30 17.05 8.82
CA ARG A 35 -27.79 17.68 7.59
C ARG A 35 -27.44 16.79 6.40
N PRO A 36 -28.40 16.45 5.53
CA PRO A 36 -28.08 15.76 4.30
C PRO A 36 -27.24 16.68 3.39
N MET A 37 -26.13 16.17 2.88
CA MET A 37 -25.31 16.85 1.89
C MET A 37 -25.49 16.14 0.56
N PRO A 38 -25.92 16.80 -0.52
CA PRO A 38 -25.99 16.18 -1.83
C PRO A 38 -24.57 15.99 -2.37
N VAL A 39 -24.25 14.79 -2.77
CA VAL A 39 -23.02 14.45 -3.50
C VAL A 39 -23.38 14.37 -4.98
N VAL A 40 -22.82 15.26 -5.79
CA VAL A 40 -22.93 15.20 -7.26
C VAL A 40 -21.68 14.48 -7.76
N ASP A 41 -21.86 13.30 -8.35
CA ASP A 41 -20.74 12.53 -8.91
C ASP A 41 -20.24 13.21 -10.20
N GLY A 42 -18.91 13.34 -10.33
CA GLY A 42 -18.27 14.03 -11.46
C GLY A 42 -18.32 13.30 -12.80
N GLU A 43 -19.08 12.20 -12.92
CA GLU A 43 -19.30 11.46 -14.17
C GLU A 43 -20.67 11.72 -14.82
N ASP A 44 -21.33 12.82 -14.46
CA ASP A 44 -22.63 13.22 -15.02
C ASP A 44 -22.54 13.42 -16.56
N PRO A 45 -23.43 12.77 -17.36
CA PRO A 45 -23.46 12.93 -18.81
C PRO A 45 -23.84 14.34 -19.30
N LEU A 46 -24.10 15.29 -18.42
CA LEU A 46 -24.29 16.70 -18.74
C LEU A 46 -23.00 17.48 -19.05
N ARG A 47 -21.83 16.83 -19.10
CA ARG A 47 -20.60 17.41 -19.65
C ARG A 47 -20.63 17.44 -21.18
N GLY A 48 -21.54 18.21 -21.73
CA GLY A 48 -21.46 18.72 -23.08
C GLY A 48 -20.80 20.10 -23.06
N ASP A 49 -19.68 20.23 -23.72
CA ASP A 49 -18.87 21.43 -23.97
C ASP A 49 -18.08 22.05 -22.82
N ALA A 50 -16.77 22.11 -23.05
CA ALA A 50 -15.74 22.62 -22.16
C ALA A 50 -15.70 24.16 -22.01
N SER A 51 -16.80 24.87 -22.28
CA SER A 51 -16.89 26.35 -22.23
C SER A 51 -17.93 26.89 -21.25
N ALA A 52 -18.62 26.04 -20.49
CA ALA A 52 -19.56 26.51 -19.48
C ALA A 52 -18.82 26.93 -18.19
N THR A 53 -18.67 28.23 -18.02
CA THR A 53 -18.27 28.83 -16.73
C THR A 53 -19.48 28.84 -15.81
N TRP A 54 -19.43 28.10 -14.72
CA TRP A 54 -20.46 28.09 -13.68
C TRP A 54 -20.35 29.34 -12.81
N THR A 55 -21.35 30.20 -12.84
CA THR A 55 -21.49 31.32 -11.92
C THR A 55 -22.68 31.07 -10.99
N GLY A 56 -22.43 30.33 -9.90
CA GLY A 56 -23.32 30.18 -8.75
C GLY A 56 -24.49 29.22 -8.94
N THR A 57 -24.56 28.17 -8.12
CA THR A 57 -25.73 27.29 -7.98
C THR A 57 -26.45 27.57 -6.67
N GLY A 58 -27.70 28.00 -6.76
CA GLY A 58 -28.60 28.05 -5.61
C GLY A 58 -29.36 26.73 -5.46
N ILE A 59 -29.29 26.07 -4.32
CA ILE A 59 -30.08 24.88 -4.00
C ILE A 59 -31.24 25.34 -3.12
N GLY A 60 -32.44 25.32 -3.67
CA GLY A 60 -33.66 25.60 -2.92
C GLY A 60 -34.07 24.42 -2.06
N SER A 61 -34.24 24.64 -0.75
CA SER A 61 -34.85 23.66 0.17
C SER A 61 -36.35 23.81 0.18
N PRO A 62 -37.13 22.73 0.40
CA PRO A 62 -38.59 22.82 0.54
C PRO A 62 -39.05 23.70 1.70
N SER A 63 -38.19 24.15 2.60
CA SER A 63 -38.48 25.07 3.71
C SER A 63 -38.26 26.55 3.38
N GLY A 64 -38.00 26.92 2.13
CA GLY A 64 -37.90 28.33 1.70
C GLY A 64 -36.61 29.07 2.09
N ALA A 65 -35.59 28.40 2.58
CA ALA A 65 -34.28 29.00 2.84
C ALA A 65 -33.33 28.67 1.69
N ALA A 66 -32.86 29.69 0.96
CA ALA A 66 -31.85 29.54 -0.07
C ALA A 66 -30.44 29.39 0.58
N ALA A 67 -29.78 28.32 0.28
CA ALA A 67 -28.36 28.14 0.67
C ALA A 67 -27.47 28.55 -0.50
N PHE A 68 -26.61 29.53 -0.30
CA PHE A 68 -25.59 29.94 -1.26
C PHE A 68 -24.26 29.29 -0.88
N LEU A 69 -23.62 28.65 -1.85
CA LEU A 69 -22.22 28.23 -1.73
C LEU A 69 -21.36 29.29 -2.42
N GLU A 70 -20.63 30.08 -1.65
CA GLU A 70 -19.61 30.97 -2.18
C GLU A 70 -18.29 30.23 -2.30
N PRO A 71 -17.62 30.25 -3.47
CA PRO A 71 -16.24 29.80 -3.56
C PRO A 71 -15.31 30.80 -2.88
N PRO A 72 -14.16 30.41 -2.31
CA PRO A 72 -13.23 31.31 -1.66
C PRO A 72 -12.63 32.28 -2.70
N LEU A 73 -12.85 33.57 -2.50
CA LEU A 73 -12.27 34.65 -3.30
C LEU A 73 -10.74 34.73 -3.07
N GLY A 74 -9.96 34.32 -4.06
CA GLY A 74 -8.54 34.64 -4.15
C GLY A 74 -8.37 36.15 -4.36
N ARG A 75 -7.56 36.80 -3.52
CA ARG A 75 -7.24 38.22 -3.59
C ARG A 75 -6.50 38.56 -4.89
N GLY A 76 -6.95 39.63 -5.53
CA GLY A 76 -6.57 40.09 -6.82
C GLY A 76 -5.09 40.45 -7.00
N ALA A 77 -4.60 40.22 -8.20
CA ALA A 77 -3.42 40.85 -8.74
C ALA A 77 -3.79 41.63 -9.99
N SER A 78 -3.32 42.86 -10.00
CA SER A 78 -3.52 43.95 -10.95
C SER A 78 -3.12 43.59 -12.38
N THR A 79 -3.99 43.89 -13.31
CA THR A 79 -3.77 43.84 -14.76
C THR A 79 -2.78 44.92 -15.24
N ARG A 80 -1.73 44.50 -15.94
CA ARG A 80 -1.07 45.31 -16.99
C ARG A 80 -0.96 44.48 -18.26
N GLY A 81 -1.58 44.99 -19.32
CA GLY A 81 -1.65 44.36 -20.62
C GLY A 81 -0.33 44.33 -21.37
N ILE A 82 -0.11 43.25 -22.10
CA ILE A 82 0.86 43.21 -23.23
C ILE A 82 0.18 42.40 -24.34
N THR A 83 0.11 43.02 -25.52
CA THR A 83 -0.41 42.48 -26.78
C THR A 83 0.52 41.41 -27.37
N PRO A 84 -0.01 40.41 -28.10
CA PRO A 84 0.80 39.36 -28.67
C PRO A 84 1.27 39.64 -30.09
N ARG A 85 2.46 39.20 -30.45
CA ARG A 85 2.88 38.95 -31.85
C ARG A 85 3.43 37.52 -31.98
N GLY A 86 2.73 36.75 -32.76
CA GLY A 86 3.18 35.92 -33.86
C GLY A 86 4.03 34.66 -33.60
N GLY A 87 3.46 33.48 -33.88
CA GLY A 87 4.06 32.58 -34.83
C GLY A 87 4.50 31.21 -34.37
N CYS A 88 3.88 30.25 -35.03
CA CYS A 88 4.33 28.90 -35.34
C CYS A 88 4.05 27.75 -34.37
N GLY A 89 3.29 26.81 -34.93
CA GLY A 89 2.68 25.66 -34.28
C GLY A 89 3.61 24.50 -34.04
N ALA A 90 3.22 23.75 -33.04
CA ALA A 90 3.49 22.33 -32.93
C ALA A 90 2.29 21.67 -32.22
N ARG A 91 1.61 20.76 -32.93
CA ARG A 91 0.49 19.97 -32.40
C ARG A 91 1.06 18.89 -31.50
N GLY A 92 1.05 19.09 -30.19
CA GLY A 92 1.26 18.06 -29.21
C GLY A 92 -0.11 17.45 -28.84
N ARG A 93 -0.30 16.17 -29.09
CA ARG A 93 -1.47 15.42 -28.62
C ARG A 93 -1.42 15.32 -27.09
N ALA A 94 -2.38 15.91 -26.42
CA ALA A 94 -2.64 15.66 -25.02
C ALA A 94 -3.20 14.24 -24.88
N SER A 95 -2.39 13.31 -24.38
CA SER A 95 -2.84 11.98 -23.98
C SER A 95 -3.58 12.09 -22.66
N SER A 96 -4.81 11.62 -22.64
CA SER A 96 -5.77 11.81 -21.56
C SER A 96 -5.34 11.09 -20.27
N VAL A 97 -5.36 11.84 -19.18
CA VAL A 97 -5.14 11.40 -17.78
C VAL A 97 -6.25 10.43 -17.29
N THR A 98 -7.30 10.20 -18.10
CA THR A 98 -8.50 9.41 -17.76
C THR A 98 -8.25 7.90 -17.66
N GLY A 99 -7.19 7.38 -18.27
CA GLY A 99 -6.85 5.95 -18.21
C GLY A 99 -6.30 5.49 -16.86
N MET A 100 -5.62 6.38 -16.13
CA MET A 100 -4.91 6.05 -14.90
C MET A 100 -5.83 5.90 -13.68
N LYS A 101 -6.98 6.61 -13.67
CA LYS A 101 -7.98 6.48 -12.59
C LYS A 101 -8.67 5.11 -12.56
N ARG A 102 -8.73 4.40 -13.69
CA ARG A 102 -9.30 3.05 -13.78
C ARG A 102 -8.36 1.96 -13.27
N ILE A 103 -7.05 2.17 -13.36
CA ILE A 103 -6.04 1.17 -12.95
C ILE A 103 -5.95 1.07 -11.42
N VAL A 104 -6.10 2.18 -10.69
CA VAL A 104 -6.08 2.16 -9.20
C VAL A 104 -7.32 1.47 -8.64
N ARG A 105 -8.50 1.72 -9.24
CA ARG A 105 -9.74 1.00 -8.88
C ARG A 105 -9.66 -0.48 -9.25
N ALA A 106 -8.99 -0.84 -10.34
CA ALA A 106 -8.79 -2.23 -10.75
C ALA A 106 -7.78 -2.95 -9.84
N ALA A 107 -6.70 -2.32 -9.40
CA ALA A 107 -5.70 -2.97 -8.54
C ALA A 107 -6.20 -3.21 -7.11
N ALA A 108 -7.00 -2.30 -6.55
CA ALA A 108 -7.64 -2.50 -5.24
C ALA A 108 -8.90 -3.38 -5.33
N ALA A 109 -9.66 -3.31 -6.43
CA ALA A 109 -10.87 -4.10 -6.66
C ALA A 109 -10.61 -5.47 -7.31
N ALA A 110 -9.56 -5.63 -8.13
CA ALA A 110 -9.24 -6.91 -8.76
C ALA A 110 -8.71 -7.96 -7.77
N ALA A 111 -8.15 -7.55 -6.63
CA ALA A 111 -7.85 -8.48 -5.53
C ALA A 111 -9.13 -9.03 -4.85
N LEU A 112 -10.30 -8.39 -5.07
CA LEU A 112 -11.56 -8.77 -4.42
C LEU A 112 -12.68 -9.22 -5.36
N ALA A 113 -12.63 -8.94 -6.66
CA ALA A 113 -13.78 -9.10 -7.56
C ALA A 113 -13.78 -10.37 -8.43
N CYS A 114 -12.76 -11.22 -8.40
CA CYS A 114 -12.72 -12.46 -9.18
C CYS A 114 -13.39 -13.68 -8.54
N SER A 115 -14.10 -13.56 -7.42
CA SER A 115 -14.60 -14.73 -6.68
C SER A 115 -16.13 -14.86 -6.58
N LEU A 116 -16.95 -14.09 -7.31
CA LEU A 116 -18.41 -14.13 -7.20
C LEU A 116 -19.15 -14.31 -8.53
N ALA A 117 -18.70 -15.22 -9.38
CA ALA A 117 -19.52 -15.71 -10.48
C ALA A 117 -19.12 -17.15 -10.79
N LEU A 118 -19.82 -18.11 -10.23
CA LEU A 118 -20.35 -19.37 -10.78
C LEU A 118 -20.69 -20.34 -9.65
N SER A 119 -21.97 -20.43 -9.34
CA SER A 119 -22.63 -21.71 -9.03
C SER A 119 -24.11 -21.50 -8.76
N ALA A 120 -24.89 -21.33 -9.82
CA ALA A 120 -26.30 -21.67 -9.83
C ALA A 120 -26.42 -22.93 -10.67
N GLY A 121 -26.30 -24.05 -10.05
CA GLY A 121 -26.55 -25.40 -10.61
C GLY A 121 -27.67 -26.05 -9.84
N THR A 122 -28.78 -26.20 -10.56
CA THR A 122 -30.03 -26.87 -10.20
C THR A 122 -29.83 -28.28 -9.66
N ALA A 123 -30.48 -28.57 -8.52
CA ALA A 123 -30.90 -29.93 -8.21
C ALA A 123 -32.32 -29.91 -7.65
N ALA A 124 -33.26 -30.34 -8.48
CA ALA A 124 -34.60 -30.71 -8.08
C ALA A 124 -34.60 -32.21 -7.73
N GLY A 125 -35.32 -32.57 -6.70
CA GLY A 125 -35.80 -33.94 -6.59
C GLY A 125 -35.83 -34.55 -5.21
N ALA A 126 -37.06 -34.70 -4.74
CA ALA A 126 -37.66 -35.78 -3.99
C ALA A 126 -37.69 -35.80 -2.46
N ALA A 127 -38.88 -35.93 -2.05
CA ALA A 127 -39.55 -35.85 -0.76
C ALA A 127 -39.37 -37.06 0.16
N GLU A 128 -39.71 -36.76 1.40
CA GLU A 128 -40.49 -37.53 2.39
C GLU A 128 -39.80 -38.42 3.43
N ALA A 129 -40.10 -38.06 4.59
CA ALA A 129 -40.69 -38.75 5.73
C ALA A 129 -39.76 -39.12 6.92
N GLY A 130 -40.18 -38.66 8.09
CA GLY A 130 -39.93 -39.41 9.32
C GLY A 130 -39.47 -38.59 10.55
N ALA A 131 -40.44 -38.34 11.40
CA ALA A 131 -40.37 -37.74 12.71
C ALA A 131 -39.28 -38.30 13.66
N GLY A 132 -38.73 -37.41 14.52
CA GLY A 132 -37.92 -37.82 15.65
C GLY A 132 -37.38 -36.60 16.44
N VAL A 133 -38.08 -36.28 17.52
CA VAL A 133 -37.73 -35.29 18.53
C VAL A 133 -36.39 -35.60 19.17
N GLY A 134 -35.49 -34.60 19.23
CA GLY A 134 -34.26 -34.70 20.01
C GLY A 134 -33.56 -33.35 20.03
N ALA A 135 -34.01 -32.44 20.90
CA ALA A 135 -33.30 -31.20 21.19
C ALA A 135 -32.00 -31.54 21.96
N HIS A 136 -30.91 -31.65 21.24
CA HIS A 136 -29.59 -31.53 21.83
C HIS A 136 -28.96 -30.27 21.25
N GLY A 137 -28.87 -29.27 22.13
CA GLY A 137 -28.07 -28.07 21.90
C GLY A 137 -26.59 -28.45 21.82
N GLY A 138 -26.16 -28.88 20.65
CA GLY A 138 -24.77 -28.99 20.29
C GLY A 138 -24.32 -27.66 19.75
N GLY A 139 -23.78 -26.81 20.60
CA GLY A 139 -22.87 -25.78 20.15
C GLY A 139 -21.76 -26.47 19.37
N ALA A 140 -21.77 -26.31 18.03
CA ALA A 140 -20.64 -26.75 17.24
C ALA A 140 -19.45 -25.95 17.75
N ASP A 141 -18.59 -26.62 18.55
CA ASP A 141 -17.25 -26.16 18.86
C ASP A 141 -16.59 -25.88 17.50
N ARG A 142 -16.55 -24.58 17.10
CA ARG A 142 -15.69 -24.16 16.00
C ARG A 142 -14.29 -24.53 16.45
N ALA A 143 -13.75 -25.60 15.91
CA ALA A 143 -12.37 -26.00 16.17
C ALA A 143 -11.53 -24.73 16.07
N ALA A 144 -10.86 -24.38 17.17
CA ALA A 144 -10.07 -23.15 17.22
C ALA A 144 -9.03 -23.21 16.10
N VAL A 145 -9.11 -22.28 15.15
CA VAL A 145 -8.12 -22.18 14.06
C VAL A 145 -6.76 -21.94 14.71
N ALA A 146 -5.80 -22.83 14.46
CA ALA A 146 -4.45 -22.69 15.00
C ALA A 146 -3.82 -21.38 14.48
N PRO A 147 -2.98 -20.67 15.27
CA PRO A 147 -2.27 -19.50 14.79
C PRO A 147 -1.41 -19.83 13.57
N LEU A 148 -1.38 -18.92 12.58
CA LEU A 148 -0.44 -18.97 11.46
C LEU A 148 1.00 -19.01 12.00
N ALA A 149 1.89 -19.73 11.35
CA ALA A 149 3.33 -19.66 11.59
C ALA A 149 4.03 -19.18 10.32
N LEU A 150 4.83 -18.14 10.43
CA LEU A 150 5.68 -17.71 9.34
C LEU A 150 6.74 -18.78 9.03
N PRO A 151 7.19 -18.93 7.79
CA PRO A 151 8.26 -19.86 7.44
C PRO A 151 9.58 -19.50 8.13
N VAL A 152 10.32 -20.52 8.54
CA VAL A 152 11.63 -20.37 9.20
C VAL A 152 12.54 -19.51 8.32
N PRO A 153 13.24 -18.51 8.87
CA PRO A 153 14.27 -17.76 8.17
C PRO A 153 15.40 -18.65 7.69
N THR A 154 15.95 -18.35 6.53
CA THR A 154 16.92 -19.25 5.86
C THR A 154 18.39 -18.93 6.18
N GLY A 155 18.67 -17.81 6.84
CA GLY A 155 20.02 -17.42 7.23
C GLY A 155 20.49 -18.08 8.53
N PRO A 156 21.80 -17.99 8.84
CA PRO A 156 22.42 -18.68 9.95
C PRO A 156 22.22 -17.99 11.31
N HIS A 157 21.72 -16.74 11.33
CA HIS A 157 21.60 -16.01 12.59
C HIS A 157 20.20 -16.14 13.19
N PRO A 158 20.08 -16.32 14.51
CA PRO A 158 18.82 -16.08 15.21
C PRO A 158 18.44 -14.60 15.06
N VAL A 159 17.13 -14.30 15.08
CA VAL A 159 16.61 -12.94 14.83
C VAL A 159 16.15 -12.29 16.12
N GLY A 160 16.65 -11.09 16.37
CA GLY A 160 16.15 -10.18 17.40
C GLY A 160 15.23 -9.13 16.81
N SER A 161 14.30 -8.60 17.62
CA SER A 161 13.39 -7.55 17.21
C SER A 161 13.21 -6.49 18.29
N THR A 162 12.94 -5.25 17.86
CA THR A 162 12.53 -4.15 18.73
C THR A 162 11.70 -3.14 17.96
N VAL A 163 10.75 -2.50 18.63
CA VAL A 163 9.89 -1.47 18.04
C VAL A 163 10.38 -0.10 18.51
N LEU A 164 10.47 0.85 17.59
CA LEU A 164 10.82 2.24 17.83
C LEU A 164 9.68 3.16 17.40
N PRO A 165 9.00 3.82 18.32
CA PRO A 165 8.12 4.93 17.99
C PRO A 165 8.98 6.17 17.68
N LEU A 166 8.76 6.78 16.51
CA LEU A 166 9.46 7.98 16.08
C LEU A 166 8.45 9.09 15.79
N VAL A 167 8.82 10.33 16.12
CA VAL A 167 8.01 11.51 15.80
C VAL A 167 8.93 12.55 15.16
N ASP A 168 8.59 12.91 13.91
CA ASP A 168 9.24 14.02 13.22
C ASP A 168 8.44 15.31 13.44
N ARG A 169 8.88 16.11 14.40
CA ARG A 169 8.25 17.39 14.72
C ARG A 169 8.68 18.54 13.79
N SER A 170 9.57 18.28 12.87
CA SER A 170 9.99 19.29 11.88
C SER A 170 9.01 19.36 10.70
N ARG A 171 8.09 18.39 10.57
CA ARG A 171 7.09 18.33 9.51
C ARG A 171 5.69 18.21 10.08
N THR A 172 4.76 18.93 9.49
CA THR A 172 3.32 18.70 9.68
C THR A 172 2.93 17.37 9.02
N ASP A 173 2.03 16.61 9.64
CA ASP A 173 1.46 15.42 9.01
C ASP A 173 0.56 15.84 7.83
N PRO A 174 0.78 15.33 6.61
CA PRO A 174 0.02 15.79 5.44
C PRO A 174 -1.45 15.34 5.46
N TRP A 175 -1.76 14.26 6.18
CA TRP A 175 -3.11 13.70 6.25
C TRP A 175 -3.90 14.24 7.43
N VAL A 176 -3.22 14.57 8.53
CA VAL A 176 -3.81 15.13 9.76
C VAL A 176 -2.95 16.30 10.21
N PRO A 177 -3.15 17.50 9.64
CA PRO A 177 -2.32 18.68 9.94
C PRO A 177 -2.36 19.14 11.41
N THR A 178 -3.37 18.71 12.15
CA THR A 178 -3.51 18.99 13.59
C THR A 178 -2.72 18.02 14.50
N ALA A 179 -2.11 16.97 13.92
CA ALA A 179 -1.26 16.05 14.69
C ALA A 179 0.04 16.75 15.15
N ASP A 180 0.57 16.34 16.31
CA ASP A 180 1.86 16.82 16.82
C ASP A 180 3.02 16.18 16.05
N GLY A 181 3.22 16.62 14.80
CA GLY A 181 4.24 16.12 13.90
C GLY A 181 3.89 14.80 13.20
N ARG A 182 4.78 14.34 12.34
CA ARG A 182 4.64 13.09 11.58
C ARG A 182 5.08 11.90 12.43
N ARG A 183 4.17 10.98 12.75
CA ARG A 183 4.40 9.81 13.60
C ARG A 183 4.73 8.58 12.77
N LEU A 184 5.74 7.80 13.16
CA LEU A 184 6.16 6.59 12.48
C LEU A 184 6.36 5.46 13.50
N MET A 185 5.92 4.26 13.16
CA MET A 185 6.27 3.05 13.91
C MET A 185 7.29 2.24 13.12
N VAL A 186 8.42 1.95 13.73
CA VAL A 186 9.51 1.21 13.07
C VAL A 186 9.80 -0.07 13.83
N THR A 187 9.68 -1.21 13.16
CA THR A 187 10.16 -2.48 13.71
C THR A 187 11.54 -2.77 13.17
N LEU A 188 12.54 -2.85 14.05
CA LEU A 188 13.87 -3.31 13.71
C LEU A 188 13.95 -4.81 13.89
N HIS A 189 14.42 -5.53 12.86
CA HIS A 189 14.88 -6.91 12.93
C HIS A 189 16.39 -6.93 12.74
N TYR A 190 17.08 -7.75 13.50
CA TYR A 190 18.55 -7.79 13.49
C TYR A 190 19.08 -9.16 13.88
N PRO A 191 20.29 -9.54 13.44
CA PRO A 191 20.95 -10.75 13.92
C PRO A 191 21.13 -10.69 15.43
N ALA A 192 20.59 -11.65 16.16
CA ALA A 192 20.79 -11.75 17.61
C ALA A 192 22.12 -12.43 17.94
N ALA A 193 22.73 -12.02 19.05
CA ALA A 193 24.02 -12.57 19.50
C ALA A 193 23.94 -14.04 19.88
N ARG A 194 22.78 -14.51 20.31
CA ARG A 194 22.53 -15.91 20.74
C ARG A 194 21.13 -16.34 20.36
N ALA A 195 20.95 -17.62 20.10
CA ALA A 195 19.64 -18.24 20.05
C ALA A 195 19.02 -18.32 21.45
N GLY A 196 17.70 -18.19 21.51
CA GLY A 196 16.97 -18.20 22.78
C GLY A 196 17.05 -16.88 23.56
N GLY A 197 16.50 -16.88 24.77
CA GLY A 197 16.34 -15.68 25.57
C GLY A 197 15.25 -14.74 25.03
N GLY A 198 14.91 -13.70 25.79
CA GLY A 198 13.84 -12.75 25.43
C GLY A 198 12.46 -13.43 25.29
N THR A 199 11.51 -12.68 24.73
CA THR A 199 10.15 -13.18 24.46
C THR A 199 9.90 -13.24 22.96
N PRO A 200 9.01 -14.11 22.44
CA PRO A 200 8.59 -14.06 21.03
C PRO A 200 8.11 -12.66 20.67
N ALA A 201 8.53 -12.15 19.52
CA ALA A 201 8.07 -10.86 19.05
C ALA A 201 6.62 -10.99 18.53
N PRO A 202 5.72 -10.05 18.87
CA PRO A 202 4.37 -10.06 18.32
C PRO A 202 4.41 -9.77 16.81
N TYR A 203 3.49 -10.37 16.08
CA TYR A 203 3.29 -10.10 14.64
C TYR A 203 2.56 -8.78 14.44
N ALA A 204 1.38 -8.65 15.02
CA ALA A 204 0.54 -7.48 15.00
C ALA A 204 -0.18 -7.32 16.35
N THR A 205 -0.73 -6.14 16.63
CA THR A 205 -1.72 -6.02 17.70
C THR A 205 -3.07 -6.56 17.19
N ARG A 206 -3.95 -6.98 18.12
CA ARG A 206 -5.30 -7.42 17.76
C ARG A 206 -6.07 -6.35 16.98
N GLU A 207 -5.91 -5.10 17.40
CA GLU A 207 -6.61 -3.97 16.77
C GLU A 207 -6.08 -3.66 15.37
N GLU A 208 -4.77 -3.73 15.14
CA GLU A 208 -4.17 -3.64 13.79
C GLU A 208 -4.71 -4.75 12.89
N ALA A 209 -4.65 -6.00 13.36
CA ALA A 209 -5.14 -7.15 12.61
C ALA A 209 -6.63 -7.02 12.24
N ARG A 210 -7.46 -6.57 13.21
CA ARG A 210 -8.88 -6.36 12.99
C ARG A 210 -9.14 -5.28 11.93
N ARG A 211 -8.55 -4.10 12.10
CA ARG A 211 -8.78 -2.96 11.20
C ARG A 211 -8.27 -3.24 9.79
N VAL A 212 -7.10 -3.88 9.66
CA VAL A 212 -6.56 -4.22 8.33
C VAL A 212 -7.43 -5.28 7.67
N ALA A 213 -7.86 -6.32 8.39
CA ALA A 213 -8.75 -7.34 7.82
C ALA A 213 -10.10 -6.74 7.40
N GLU A 214 -10.71 -5.89 8.24
CA GLU A 214 -11.98 -5.22 7.93
C GLU A 214 -11.83 -4.26 6.74
N GLY A 215 -10.78 -3.43 6.72
CA GLY A 215 -10.53 -2.49 5.64
C GLY A 215 -10.26 -3.14 4.29
N LEU A 216 -9.72 -4.36 4.30
CA LEU A 216 -9.54 -5.20 3.11
C LEU A 216 -10.77 -6.05 2.76
N GLY A 217 -11.88 -5.92 3.51
CA GLY A 217 -13.09 -6.74 3.30
C GLY A 217 -12.96 -8.19 3.76
N LEU A 218 -11.93 -8.53 4.53
CA LEU A 218 -11.62 -9.89 4.98
C LEU A 218 -12.09 -10.17 6.42
N GLY A 219 -12.69 -9.19 7.12
CA GLY A 219 -13.02 -9.29 8.55
C GLY A 219 -13.93 -10.47 8.92
N GLY A 220 -14.79 -10.93 8.00
CA GLY A 220 -15.62 -12.12 8.20
C GLY A 220 -14.89 -13.46 8.07
N ALA A 221 -13.77 -13.49 7.34
CA ALA A 221 -13.01 -14.70 7.03
C ALA A 221 -11.71 -14.82 7.82
N VAL A 222 -11.13 -13.70 8.27
CA VAL A 222 -9.86 -13.62 8.98
C VAL A 222 -10.08 -13.17 10.43
N PRO A 223 -10.17 -14.08 11.41
CA PRO A 223 -10.31 -13.71 12.81
C PRO A 223 -9.09 -12.92 13.30
N ALA A 224 -9.31 -11.73 13.81
CA ALA A 224 -8.25 -10.81 14.23
C ALA A 224 -7.31 -11.40 15.30
N ASP A 225 -7.85 -12.18 16.24
CA ASP A 225 -7.06 -12.83 17.29
C ASP A 225 -6.10 -13.86 16.71
N VAL A 226 -6.56 -14.65 15.72
CA VAL A 226 -5.74 -15.68 15.07
C VAL A 226 -4.65 -15.03 14.23
N LEU A 227 -4.99 -13.98 13.46
CA LEU A 227 -4.02 -13.24 12.66
C LEU A 227 -2.98 -12.55 13.55
N ALA A 228 -3.40 -11.87 14.61
CA ALA A 228 -2.48 -11.21 15.55
C ALA A 228 -1.56 -12.20 16.26
N ALA A 229 -2.05 -13.42 16.54
CA ALA A 229 -1.28 -14.49 17.16
C ALA A 229 -0.33 -15.23 16.20
N THR A 230 -0.17 -14.75 14.96
CA THR A 230 0.79 -15.32 14.00
C THR A 230 2.17 -15.47 14.64
N ARG A 231 2.73 -16.66 14.55
CA ARG A 231 4.04 -16.96 15.15
C ARG A 231 5.16 -16.45 14.27
N THR A 232 5.99 -15.59 14.85
CA THR A 232 7.22 -15.07 14.27
C THR A 232 8.42 -15.88 14.76
N HIS A 233 9.58 -15.69 14.14
CA HIS A 233 10.87 -16.29 14.55
C HIS A 233 11.76 -15.31 15.30
N SER A 234 11.42 -14.04 15.32
CA SER A 234 12.16 -13.02 16.04
C SER A 234 11.80 -12.98 17.53
N ARG A 235 12.73 -12.48 18.32
CA ARG A 235 12.60 -12.35 19.78
C ARG A 235 12.91 -10.95 20.24
N THR A 236 12.09 -10.42 21.15
CA THR A 236 12.34 -9.12 21.77
C THR A 236 13.27 -9.28 22.99
N GLY A 237 13.94 -8.19 23.40
CA GLY A 237 14.80 -8.19 24.58
C GLY A 237 16.16 -8.85 24.40
N VAL A 238 16.49 -9.32 23.19
CA VAL A 238 17.81 -9.92 22.89
C VAL A 238 18.78 -8.88 22.34
N ARG A 239 20.08 -9.07 22.62
CA ARG A 239 21.14 -8.19 22.13
C ARG A 239 21.47 -8.52 20.67
N PRO A 240 21.80 -7.51 19.82
CA PRO A 240 22.31 -7.77 18.48
C PRO A 240 23.67 -8.45 18.52
N ALA A 241 23.93 -9.26 17.48
CA ALA A 241 25.25 -9.82 17.24
C ALA A 241 26.27 -8.70 16.97
N PRO A 242 27.51 -8.87 17.42
CA PRO A 242 28.55 -7.86 17.20
C PRO A 242 28.91 -7.72 15.72
N GLY A 243 29.54 -6.59 15.39
CA GLY A 243 29.97 -6.25 14.05
C GLY A 243 28.99 -5.34 13.29
N ARG A 244 29.51 -4.61 12.30
CA ARG A 244 28.72 -3.70 11.48
C ARG A 244 27.96 -4.46 10.39
N ARG A 245 26.69 -4.13 10.23
CA ARG A 245 25.73 -4.79 9.33
C ARG A 245 25.11 -3.78 8.37
N PRO A 246 24.91 -4.11 7.09
CA PRO A 246 24.16 -3.27 6.20
C PRO A 246 22.73 -3.08 6.73
N LEU A 247 22.15 -1.91 6.45
CA LEU A 247 20.76 -1.58 6.78
C LEU A 247 19.87 -1.77 5.55
N VAL A 248 18.72 -2.40 5.74
CA VAL A 248 17.65 -2.44 4.73
C VAL A 248 16.40 -1.80 5.30
N LEU A 249 15.89 -0.77 4.63
CA LEU A 249 14.58 -0.18 4.93
C LEU A 249 13.51 -0.96 4.19
N LEU A 250 12.39 -1.25 4.85
CA LEU A 250 11.21 -1.86 4.23
C LEU A 250 9.99 -0.96 4.38
N SER A 251 9.28 -0.72 3.27
CA SER A 251 8.01 0.02 3.22
C SER A 251 6.89 -0.89 2.73
N PRO A 252 5.77 -1.01 3.47
CA PRO A 252 4.65 -1.87 3.08
C PRO A 252 3.81 -1.25 1.96
N GLY A 253 2.85 -2.02 1.45
CA GLY A 253 1.81 -1.53 0.56
C GLY A 253 0.99 -0.40 1.20
N PHE A 254 0.21 0.29 0.38
CA PHE A 254 -0.75 1.26 0.86
C PHE A 254 -1.91 0.53 1.57
N SER A 255 -2.53 1.17 2.54
CA SER A 255 -3.60 0.63 3.38
C SER A 255 -3.22 -0.49 4.35
N VAL A 256 -2.03 -1.07 4.25
CA VAL A 256 -1.56 -2.16 5.12
C VAL A 256 -0.34 -1.74 5.95
N SER A 257 -0.07 -2.53 7.01
CA SER A 257 0.95 -2.19 8.01
C SER A 257 2.26 -2.90 7.74
N ARG A 258 3.35 -2.42 8.37
CA ARG A 258 4.73 -2.94 8.28
C ARG A 258 4.85 -4.44 8.56
N TRP A 259 3.94 -5.01 9.37
CA TRP A 259 3.98 -6.42 9.72
C TRP A 259 3.71 -7.34 8.52
N THR A 260 3.05 -6.84 7.44
CA THR A 260 2.84 -7.63 6.21
C THR A 260 4.12 -7.97 5.44
N LEU A 261 5.28 -7.49 5.89
CA LEU A 261 6.60 -7.82 5.33
C LEU A 261 7.49 -8.57 6.35
N THR A 262 6.90 -9.17 7.38
CA THR A 262 7.66 -9.79 8.47
C THR A 262 8.47 -10.99 8.00
N HIS A 263 7.92 -11.86 7.12
CA HIS A 263 8.67 -13.01 6.60
C HIS A 263 9.98 -12.59 5.91
N LEU A 264 9.95 -11.49 5.15
CA LEU A 264 11.12 -10.96 4.44
C LEU A 264 12.09 -10.28 5.42
N ALA A 265 11.55 -9.50 6.36
CA ALA A 265 12.36 -8.80 7.36
C ALA A 265 13.16 -9.78 8.23
N GLU A 266 12.51 -10.86 8.71
CA GLU A 266 13.17 -11.90 9.48
C GLU A 266 14.23 -12.67 8.67
N ASP A 267 13.93 -12.97 7.40
CA ASP A 267 14.88 -13.68 6.53
C ASP A 267 16.14 -12.84 6.28
N LEU A 268 15.99 -11.58 5.90
CA LEU A 268 17.12 -10.66 5.71
C LEU A 268 17.92 -10.48 7.01
N ALA A 269 17.24 -10.35 8.15
CA ALA A 269 17.91 -10.24 9.44
C ALA A 269 18.70 -11.52 9.79
N SER A 270 18.11 -12.69 9.54
CA SER A 270 18.82 -13.98 9.73
C SER A 270 20.07 -14.12 8.87
N ARG A 271 20.09 -13.47 7.70
CA ARG A 271 21.25 -13.40 6.80
C ARG A 271 22.27 -12.33 7.19
N GLY A 272 22.01 -11.58 8.26
CA GLY A 272 22.98 -10.63 8.81
C GLY A 272 22.76 -9.17 8.42
N TYR A 273 21.57 -8.76 8.01
CA TYR A 273 21.17 -7.38 7.83
C TYR A 273 20.53 -6.82 9.12
N VAL A 274 20.61 -5.52 9.32
CA VAL A 274 19.65 -4.81 10.15
C VAL A 274 18.52 -4.37 9.24
N VAL A 275 17.28 -4.69 9.59
CA VAL A 275 16.11 -4.39 8.77
C VAL A 275 15.18 -3.46 9.55
N ALA A 276 14.76 -2.36 8.94
CA ALA A 276 13.81 -1.41 9.51
C ALA A 276 12.53 -1.39 8.68
N SER A 277 11.49 -2.06 9.16
CA SER A 277 10.15 -2.02 8.56
C SER A 277 9.38 -0.84 9.14
N VAL A 278 8.84 0.04 8.28
CA VAL A 278 8.30 1.35 8.66
C VAL A 278 6.81 1.41 8.37
N ASP A 279 6.01 1.79 9.38
CA ASP A 279 4.64 2.27 9.18
C ASP A 279 4.64 3.78 8.99
N HIS A 280 3.79 4.21 8.06
CA HIS A 280 3.55 5.60 7.72
C HIS A 280 2.20 6.03 8.30
N ALA A 281 2.19 6.95 9.26
CA ALA A 281 0.97 7.35 9.97
C ALA A 281 -0.15 7.70 9.01
N TYR A 282 -1.37 7.25 9.33
CA TYR A 282 -2.58 7.50 8.57
C TYR A 282 -2.64 6.94 7.13
N GLU A 283 -1.70 6.04 6.78
CA GLU A 283 -1.63 5.40 5.46
C GLU A 283 -1.90 3.88 5.50
N SER A 284 -2.29 3.37 6.66
CA SER A 284 -2.74 1.99 6.89
C SER A 284 -4.06 2.00 7.65
N TYR A 285 -4.89 1.01 7.44
CA TYR A 285 -6.13 0.83 8.19
C TYR A 285 -5.90 0.71 9.70
N GLY A 286 -4.73 0.21 10.13
CA GLY A 286 -4.40 0.10 11.54
C GLY A 286 -2.90 0.25 11.83
N ILE A 287 -2.52 1.30 12.55
CA ILE A 287 -1.17 1.50 13.10
C ILE A 287 -1.30 1.82 14.57
N THR A 288 -0.88 0.91 15.44
CA THR A 288 -0.98 1.11 16.88
C THR A 288 0.26 1.82 17.41
N LEU A 289 0.04 2.93 18.09
CA LEU A 289 1.06 3.73 18.76
C LEU A 289 1.29 3.25 20.21
N PRO A 290 2.40 3.64 20.83
CA PRO A 290 2.56 3.46 22.28
C PRO A 290 1.38 4.09 23.05
N GLY A 291 0.83 3.34 23.99
CA GLY A 291 -0.37 3.76 24.70
C GLY A 291 -1.67 3.17 24.16
N GLY A 292 -1.62 2.45 23.03
CA GLY A 292 -2.75 1.68 22.51
C GLY A 292 -3.64 2.42 21.52
N GLU A 293 -3.37 3.71 21.25
CA GLU A 293 -4.07 4.44 20.17
C GLU A 293 -3.77 3.78 18.82
N THR A 294 -4.80 3.44 18.04
CA THR A 294 -4.65 2.90 16.69
C THR A 294 -5.13 3.90 15.65
N LEU A 295 -4.21 4.37 14.82
CA LEU A 295 -4.47 5.35 13.77
C LEU A 295 -5.23 4.71 12.61
N PRO A 296 -6.25 5.39 12.03
CA PRO A 296 -6.94 4.94 10.82
C PRO A 296 -6.18 5.32 9.54
N CYS A 297 -6.67 4.83 8.39
CA CYS A 297 -6.19 5.26 7.08
C CYS A 297 -6.92 6.53 6.60
N VAL A 298 -6.45 7.70 6.99
CA VAL A 298 -6.99 8.98 6.49
C VAL A 298 -6.60 9.19 5.02
N ALA A 299 -5.38 8.81 4.66
CA ALA A 299 -4.90 8.88 3.28
C ALA A 299 -5.73 8.03 2.30
N CYS A 300 -6.38 6.95 2.77
CA CYS A 300 -7.26 6.14 1.91
C CYS A 300 -8.41 6.98 1.37
N ALA A 301 -9.12 7.70 2.25
CA ALA A 301 -10.20 8.58 1.83
C ALA A 301 -9.68 9.71 0.93
N ALA A 302 -8.53 10.31 1.27
CA ALA A 302 -7.95 11.38 0.48
C ALA A 302 -7.62 10.95 -0.98
N LEU A 303 -7.13 9.71 -1.18
CA LEU A 303 -6.84 9.19 -2.52
C LEU A 303 -8.12 8.77 -3.28
N ASP A 304 -9.03 8.07 -2.59
CA ASP A 304 -10.20 7.46 -3.22
C ASP A 304 -11.31 8.48 -3.47
N GLU A 305 -11.58 9.37 -2.53
CA GLU A 305 -12.70 10.31 -2.55
C GLU A 305 -12.29 11.71 -3.03
N GLU A 306 -11.12 12.22 -2.57
CA GLU A 306 -10.67 13.57 -2.90
C GLU A 306 -9.76 13.62 -4.12
N GLY A 307 -9.31 12.45 -4.63
CA GLY A 307 -8.48 12.34 -5.82
C GLY A 307 -7.05 12.85 -5.64
N VAL A 308 -6.52 12.82 -4.41
CA VAL A 308 -5.12 13.18 -4.14
C VAL A 308 -4.20 12.26 -4.95
N PRO A 309 -3.22 12.81 -5.70
CA PRO A 309 -2.31 11.98 -6.50
C PRO A 309 -1.45 11.05 -5.65
N GLY A 310 -1.23 9.79 -6.11
CA GLY A 310 -0.36 8.83 -5.43
C GLY A 310 1.10 9.31 -5.24
N GLY A 311 1.56 10.27 -6.06
CA GLY A 311 2.85 10.95 -5.88
C GLY A 311 2.99 11.69 -4.54
N VAL A 312 1.88 12.17 -3.97
CA VAL A 312 1.90 12.78 -2.63
C VAL A 312 2.27 11.75 -1.57
N VAL A 313 1.76 10.51 -1.70
CA VAL A 313 2.11 9.40 -0.79
C VAL A 313 3.58 9.04 -0.92
N THR A 314 4.09 8.86 -2.16
CA THR A 314 5.50 8.48 -2.38
C THR A 314 6.47 9.55 -1.89
N ALA A 315 6.16 10.83 -2.11
CA ALA A 315 6.97 11.96 -1.60
C ALA A 315 6.95 12.03 -0.06
N THR A 316 5.78 11.83 0.55
CA THR A 316 5.62 11.76 2.01
C THR A 316 6.46 10.63 2.59
N ARG A 317 6.36 9.42 2.02
CA ARG A 317 7.13 8.25 2.45
C ARG A 317 8.63 8.42 2.23
N ALA A 318 9.05 9.07 1.14
CA ALA A 318 10.46 9.39 0.93
C ALA A 318 11.00 10.30 2.05
N ALA A 319 10.23 11.29 2.48
CA ALA A 319 10.60 12.13 3.63
C ALA A 319 10.62 11.35 4.95
N ASP A 320 9.66 10.42 5.15
CA ASP A 320 9.63 9.53 6.31
C ASP A 320 10.88 8.63 6.37
N MET A 321 11.27 8.03 5.26
CA MET A 321 12.44 7.16 5.18
C MET A 321 13.74 7.91 5.43
N ARG A 322 13.85 9.14 4.93
CA ARG A 322 14.99 10.02 5.24
C ARG A 322 15.08 10.31 6.73
N PHE A 323 13.95 10.65 7.35
CA PHE A 323 13.89 10.86 8.80
C PHE A 323 14.27 9.59 9.58
N VAL A 324 13.77 8.41 9.19
CA VAL A 324 14.17 7.14 9.81
C VAL A 324 15.67 6.91 9.68
N LEU A 325 16.27 7.18 8.52
CA LEU A 325 17.73 7.12 8.34
C LEU A 325 18.47 8.05 9.28
N ASP A 326 18.01 9.29 9.43
CA ASP A 326 18.60 10.27 10.37
C ASP A 326 18.50 9.78 11.83
N ARG A 327 17.38 9.14 12.18
CA ARG A 327 17.15 8.58 13.51
C ARG A 327 17.90 7.28 13.80
N LEU A 328 18.32 6.54 12.77
CA LEU A 328 19.08 5.30 12.93
C LEU A 328 20.59 5.49 12.77
N THR A 329 21.02 6.43 11.91
CA THR A 329 22.45 6.56 11.52
C THR A 329 23.07 7.91 11.91
N GLY A 330 22.27 8.85 12.38
CA GLY A 330 22.72 10.18 12.79
C GLY A 330 23.46 10.20 14.14
N PRO A 331 23.89 11.39 14.60
CA PRO A 331 24.72 11.54 15.79
C PRO A 331 24.00 11.19 17.12
N ARG A 332 22.66 11.21 17.11
CA ARG A 332 21.83 10.84 18.27
C ARG A 332 20.80 9.79 17.84
N PRO A 333 21.25 8.54 17.63
CA PRO A 333 20.37 7.50 17.11
C PRO A 333 19.28 7.12 18.12
N ALA A 334 18.09 6.81 17.60
CA ALA A 334 16.96 6.40 18.43
C ALA A 334 17.11 4.96 18.99
N TRP A 335 17.90 4.13 18.33
CA TRP A 335 18.20 2.78 18.79
C TRP A 335 19.51 2.73 19.55
N ARG A 336 19.49 2.29 20.81
CA ARG A 336 20.70 2.22 21.65
C ARG A 336 21.82 1.33 21.07
N HIS A 337 21.50 0.42 20.18
CA HIS A 337 22.45 -0.49 19.53
C HIS A 337 22.76 -0.08 18.07
N ALA A 338 22.44 1.13 17.66
CA ALA A 338 22.66 1.62 16.30
C ALA A 338 24.13 1.52 15.82
N GLY A 339 25.09 1.41 16.75
CA GLY A 339 26.50 1.16 16.42
C GLY A 339 26.77 -0.11 15.60
N VAL A 340 25.80 -1.06 15.55
CA VAL A 340 25.93 -2.25 14.67
C VAL A 340 25.48 -1.95 13.23
N ILE A 341 24.89 -0.79 12.93
CA ILE A 341 24.50 -0.39 11.59
C ILE A 341 25.73 0.12 10.82
N ASP A 342 25.95 -0.38 9.63
CA ASP A 342 26.89 0.21 8.69
C ASP A 342 26.18 1.23 7.80
N ALA A 343 26.29 2.50 8.18
CA ALA A 343 25.66 3.62 7.49
C ALA A 343 26.21 3.88 6.05
N ARG A 344 27.19 3.11 5.61
CA ARG A 344 27.75 3.17 4.24
C ARG A 344 27.20 2.08 3.33
N ARG A 345 26.29 1.23 3.83
CA ARG A 345 25.68 0.13 3.08
C ARG A 345 24.20 0.07 3.42
N ILE A 346 23.41 0.86 2.71
CA ILE A 346 21.99 1.03 2.95
C ILE A 346 21.20 0.63 1.71
N GLY A 347 20.25 -0.27 1.88
CA GLY A 347 19.27 -0.64 0.86
C GLY A 347 17.87 -0.25 1.26
N MET A 348 16.98 -0.23 0.29
CA MET A 348 15.55 -0.09 0.52
C MET A 348 14.78 -1.03 -0.39
N ALA A 349 13.76 -1.69 0.16
CA ALA A 349 12.78 -2.44 -0.62
C ALA A 349 11.37 -2.07 -0.16
N GLY A 350 10.39 -2.25 -1.02
CA GLY A 350 9.02 -2.08 -0.62
C GLY A 350 8.05 -2.79 -1.55
N HIS A 351 6.87 -3.08 -1.04
CA HIS A 351 5.78 -3.68 -1.79
C HIS A 351 4.79 -2.62 -2.23
N SER A 352 4.29 -2.70 -3.48
CA SER A 352 3.24 -1.79 -3.98
C SER A 352 3.66 -0.32 -3.84
N MET A 353 2.88 0.50 -3.18
CA MET A 353 3.21 1.90 -2.84
C MET A 353 4.57 2.01 -2.11
N GLY A 354 4.95 1.00 -1.31
CA GLY A 354 6.28 0.93 -0.69
C GLY A 354 7.41 0.76 -1.71
N GLY A 355 7.17 0.00 -2.79
CA GLY A 355 8.10 -0.15 -3.91
C GLY A 355 8.28 1.14 -4.70
N ALA A 356 7.19 1.83 -5.01
CA ALA A 356 7.22 3.17 -5.58
C ALA A 356 8.01 4.14 -4.67
N SER A 357 7.78 4.05 -3.35
CA SER A 357 8.47 4.89 -2.36
C SER A 357 9.97 4.59 -2.27
N ALA A 358 10.41 3.35 -2.57
CA ALA A 358 11.84 3.03 -2.64
C ALA A 358 12.52 3.84 -3.74
N THR A 359 11.88 3.96 -4.89
CA THR A 359 12.38 4.79 -5.99
C THR A 359 12.43 6.27 -5.63
N ALA A 360 11.33 6.81 -5.06
CA ALA A 360 11.25 8.21 -4.63
C ALA A 360 12.30 8.53 -3.55
N THR A 361 12.50 7.60 -2.59
CA THR A 361 13.51 7.76 -1.54
C THR A 361 14.92 7.77 -2.12
N MET A 362 15.26 6.86 -3.04
CA MET A 362 16.56 6.85 -3.69
C MET A 362 16.83 8.11 -4.51
N ALA A 363 15.81 8.64 -5.20
CA ALA A 363 15.93 9.91 -5.91
C ALA A 363 16.23 11.07 -4.95
N ALA A 364 15.60 11.08 -3.77
CA ALA A 364 15.71 12.15 -2.79
C ALA A 364 16.90 12.03 -1.82
N ASP A 365 17.43 10.81 -1.58
CA ASP A 365 18.48 10.57 -0.60
C ASP A 365 19.60 9.67 -1.17
N ARG A 366 20.80 10.22 -1.22
CA ARG A 366 21.98 9.53 -1.77
C ARG A 366 22.56 8.45 -0.85
N ARG A 367 22.12 8.38 0.40
CA ARG A 367 22.58 7.36 1.37
C ARG A 367 22.02 5.98 1.05
N VAL A 368 20.91 5.89 0.29
CA VAL A 368 20.36 4.61 -0.14
C VAL A 368 21.10 4.12 -1.38
N ASP A 369 21.91 3.09 -1.22
CA ASP A 369 22.84 2.59 -2.24
C ASP A 369 22.18 1.66 -3.26
N ALA A 370 21.08 0.97 -2.88
CA ALA A 370 20.43 -0.05 -3.70
C ALA A 370 18.92 -0.12 -3.41
N GLY A 371 18.09 -0.31 -4.43
CA GLY A 371 16.63 -0.34 -4.27
C GLY A 371 15.94 -1.51 -4.94
N VAL A 372 14.83 -1.94 -4.34
CA VAL A 372 13.92 -2.96 -4.88
C VAL A 372 12.50 -2.44 -4.86
N ASN A 373 11.85 -2.46 -6.00
CA ASN A 373 10.41 -2.25 -6.13
C ASN A 373 9.73 -3.60 -6.37
N MET A 374 8.91 -4.02 -5.40
CA MET A 374 8.09 -5.22 -5.48
C MET A 374 6.66 -4.82 -5.86
N ASP A 375 6.34 -4.92 -7.14
CA ASP A 375 5.01 -4.74 -7.74
C ASP A 375 4.36 -3.36 -7.53
N GLY A 376 5.15 -2.29 -7.50
CA GLY A 376 4.66 -0.91 -7.34
C GLY A 376 4.74 -0.09 -8.61
N ALA A 377 3.64 0.57 -9.00
CA ALA A 377 3.61 1.55 -10.07
C ALA A 377 4.51 2.76 -9.76
N PHE A 378 5.09 3.39 -10.77
CA PHE A 378 5.77 4.68 -10.59
C PHE A 378 4.74 5.82 -10.65
N TRP A 379 4.50 6.44 -9.52
CA TRP A 379 3.57 7.56 -9.39
C TRP A 379 4.15 8.89 -9.85
N GLU A 380 5.48 8.98 -9.88
CA GLU A 380 6.22 10.15 -10.34
C GLU A 380 7.33 9.71 -11.30
N ASP A 381 7.67 10.59 -12.22
CA ASP A 381 8.80 10.35 -13.10
C ASP A 381 10.12 10.46 -12.33
N LEU A 382 11.03 9.54 -12.62
CA LEU A 382 12.40 9.66 -12.14
C LEU A 382 13.04 10.95 -12.66
N PRO A 383 13.93 11.59 -11.89
CA PRO A 383 14.75 12.71 -12.38
C PRO A 383 15.48 12.36 -13.68
N ALA A 384 15.80 13.36 -14.48
CA ALA A 384 16.52 13.15 -15.73
C ALA A 384 17.88 12.47 -15.55
N GLU A 385 18.53 12.71 -14.39
CA GLU A 385 19.76 12.08 -13.96
C GLU A 385 19.59 10.66 -13.38
N GLY A 386 18.40 10.08 -13.50
CA GLY A 386 18.08 8.75 -12.99
C GLY A 386 18.33 8.58 -11.49
N LEU A 387 18.84 7.41 -11.12
CA LEU A 387 19.26 7.09 -9.75
C LEU A 387 20.77 7.27 -9.54
N ARG A 388 21.46 7.93 -10.48
CA ARG A 388 22.89 8.24 -10.42
C ARG A 388 23.76 6.98 -10.36
N GLY A 389 23.49 6.04 -11.23
CA GLY A 389 24.22 4.80 -11.37
C GLY A 389 23.95 3.77 -10.26
N ARG A 390 23.03 4.04 -9.32
CA ARG A 390 22.71 3.09 -8.24
C ARG A 390 21.83 1.96 -8.74
N PRO A 391 22.10 0.71 -8.28
CA PRO A 391 21.38 -0.47 -8.71
C PRO A 391 19.93 -0.47 -8.28
N PHE A 392 19.05 -0.96 -9.17
CA PHE A 392 17.62 -1.07 -8.92
C PHE A 392 17.04 -2.38 -9.49
N LEU A 393 16.26 -3.08 -8.67
CA LEU A 393 15.53 -4.28 -9.06
C LEU A 393 14.03 -3.97 -9.12
N LEU A 394 13.43 -4.28 -10.27
CA LEU A 394 12.00 -4.37 -10.47
C LEU A 394 11.60 -5.84 -10.39
N LEU A 395 10.75 -6.20 -9.43
CA LEU A 395 10.23 -7.54 -9.23
C LEU A 395 8.71 -7.45 -9.15
N GLY A 396 8.00 -7.86 -10.20
CA GLY A 396 6.57 -7.67 -10.33
C GLY A 396 5.81 -8.91 -10.76
N THR A 397 4.48 -8.78 -10.84
CA THR A 397 3.62 -9.80 -11.41
C THR A 397 3.71 -9.77 -12.94
N ASP A 398 3.67 -10.95 -13.56
CA ASP A 398 3.68 -11.04 -15.03
C ASP A 398 2.38 -10.48 -15.64
N GLU A 399 1.31 -10.52 -14.89
CA GLU A 399 0.00 -10.01 -15.33
C GLU A 399 0.01 -8.49 -15.46
N THR A 400 0.55 -7.77 -14.49
CA THR A 400 0.49 -6.29 -14.42
C THR A 400 1.75 -5.61 -14.95
N HIS A 401 2.91 -6.12 -14.58
CA HIS A 401 4.20 -5.44 -14.76
C HIS A 401 5.13 -6.11 -15.78
N ARG A 402 4.60 -6.77 -16.81
CA ARG A 402 5.39 -7.16 -17.98
C ARG A 402 5.52 -5.98 -18.96
N PRO A 403 6.53 -5.92 -19.83
CA PRO A 403 6.64 -4.89 -20.87
C PRO A 403 5.39 -4.82 -21.74
N GLY A 404 4.87 -3.61 -21.92
CA GLY A 404 3.58 -3.38 -22.61
C GLY A 404 2.36 -3.92 -21.87
N GLY A 405 2.49 -4.25 -20.58
CA GLY A 405 1.41 -4.70 -19.72
C GLY A 405 0.44 -3.59 -19.32
N PRO A 406 -0.54 -3.90 -18.46
CA PRO A 406 -1.54 -2.91 -18.01
C PRO A 406 -0.92 -1.67 -17.32
N ASP A 407 0.16 -1.84 -16.56
CA ASP A 407 0.91 -0.74 -15.98
C ASP A 407 2.10 -0.34 -16.87
N ALA A 408 1.91 0.69 -17.68
CA ALA A 408 2.96 1.24 -18.53
C ALA A 408 3.98 2.13 -17.78
N THR A 409 3.86 2.28 -16.45
CA THR A 409 4.79 3.15 -15.72
C THR A 409 6.20 2.56 -15.67
N TRP A 410 6.31 1.22 -15.62
CA TRP A 410 7.60 0.55 -15.67
C TRP A 410 8.29 0.70 -17.02
N ASP A 411 7.54 0.57 -18.13
CA ASP A 411 8.07 0.82 -19.49
C ASP A 411 8.63 2.24 -19.62
N ARG A 412 7.89 3.23 -19.08
CA ARG A 412 8.29 4.65 -19.11
C ARG A 412 9.54 4.92 -18.27
N MET A 413 9.67 4.28 -17.11
CA MET A 413 10.76 4.52 -16.17
C MET A 413 11.99 3.65 -16.39
N TRP A 414 11.84 2.51 -17.06
CA TRP A 414 12.96 1.61 -17.33
C TRP A 414 14.17 2.29 -17.99
N PRO A 415 14.02 3.12 -19.05
CA PRO A 415 15.16 3.81 -19.65
C PRO A 415 15.87 4.78 -18.71
N ARG A 416 15.18 5.28 -17.68
CA ARG A 416 15.72 6.25 -16.71
C ARG A 416 16.46 5.61 -15.54
N LEU A 417 16.39 4.29 -15.40
CA LEU A 417 17.20 3.56 -14.42
C LEU A 417 18.62 3.41 -15.01
N ASP A 418 19.51 4.28 -14.60
CA ASP A 418 20.84 4.52 -15.22
C ASP A 418 21.96 3.63 -14.68
N GLY A 419 21.69 2.84 -13.61
CA GLY A 419 22.62 1.90 -13.00
C GLY A 419 22.38 0.44 -13.43
N TRP A 420 22.98 -0.49 -12.67
CA TRP A 420 22.61 -1.89 -12.78
C TRP A 420 21.13 -2.05 -12.53
N ARG A 421 20.42 -2.70 -13.43
CA ARG A 421 18.99 -2.90 -13.34
C ARG A 421 18.57 -4.27 -13.82
N ARG A 422 17.49 -4.80 -13.25
CA ARG A 422 16.78 -5.98 -13.73
C ARG A 422 15.29 -5.75 -13.59
N TRP A 423 14.57 -6.21 -14.60
CA TRP A 423 13.11 -6.27 -14.60
C TRP A 423 12.72 -7.73 -14.66
N LEU A 424 12.19 -8.22 -13.55
CA LEU A 424 11.74 -9.58 -13.36
C LEU A 424 10.24 -9.60 -13.12
N THR A 425 9.54 -10.55 -13.75
CA THR A 425 8.14 -10.82 -13.46
C THR A 425 7.96 -12.27 -13.02
N VAL A 426 6.95 -12.52 -12.20
CA VAL A 426 6.66 -13.84 -11.65
C VAL A 426 5.31 -14.30 -12.18
N THR A 427 5.29 -15.43 -12.89
CA THR A 427 4.05 -16.02 -13.41
C THR A 427 3.24 -16.68 -12.32
N GLY A 428 1.90 -16.64 -12.46
CA GLY A 428 0.97 -17.20 -11.48
C GLY A 428 0.92 -16.42 -10.16
N SER A 429 1.52 -15.24 -10.13
CA SER A 429 1.54 -14.37 -8.96
C SER A 429 0.42 -13.33 -9.00
N THR A 430 0.03 -12.82 -7.84
CA THR A 430 -0.88 -11.68 -7.66
C THR A 430 -0.16 -10.52 -6.98
N HIS A 431 -0.80 -9.37 -6.92
CA HIS A 431 -0.24 -8.18 -6.26
C HIS A 431 0.25 -8.45 -4.82
N GLY A 432 -0.45 -9.30 -4.05
CA GLY A 432 -0.06 -9.67 -2.68
C GLY A 432 1.16 -10.57 -2.57
N THR A 433 1.64 -11.18 -3.66
CA THR A 433 2.66 -12.24 -3.68
C THR A 433 3.95 -11.89 -2.95
N PHE A 434 4.37 -10.63 -2.98
CA PHE A 434 5.64 -10.19 -2.41
C PHE A 434 5.54 -9.74 -0.93
N SER A 435 4.50 -10.19 -0.24
CA SER A 435 4.22 -9.88 1.17
C SER A 435 3.85 -11.14 1.95
N ASP A 436 3.33 -10.99 3.18
CA ASP A 436 2.84 -12.12 3.98
C ASP A 436 1.45 -12.61 3.52
N PHE A 437 0.79 -11.91 2.57
CA PHE A 437 -0.56 -12.25 2.12
C PHE A 437 -0.73 -13.67 1.60
N PRO A 438 0.15 -14.26 0.77
CA PRO A 438 -0.03 -15.63 0.33
C PRO A 438 -0.13 -16.65 1.47
N LEU A 439 0.58 -16.40 2.57
CA LEU A 439 0.52 -17.25 3.76
C LEU A 439 -0.80 -17.08 4.50
N ILE A 440 -1.29 -15.83 4.59
CA ILE A 440 -2.58 -15.49 5.22
C ILE A 440 -3.72 -16.09 4.40
N GLU A 441 -3.72 -15.89 3.09
CA GLU A 441 -4.72 -16.41 2.17
C GLU A 441 -4.82 -17.93 2.27
N ARG A 442 -3.71 -18.64 2.17
CA ARG A 442 -3.67 -20.10 2.35
C ARG A 442 -4.17 -20.54 3.72
N HIS A 443 -3.75 -19.87 4.78
CA HIS A 443 -4.07 -20.27 6.15
C HIS A 443 -5.56 -20.17 6.46
N PHE A 444 -6.20 -19.13 5.95
CA PHE A 444 -7.63 -18.89 6.15
C PHE A 444 -8.52 -19.42 5.00
N GLY A 445 -7.94 -20.13 4.02
CA GLY A 445 -8.69 -20.70 2.90
C GLY A 445 -9.29 -19.64 2.00
N LEU A 446 -8.63 -18.47 1.87
CA LEU A 446 -9.03 -17.41 0.97
C LEU A 446 -8.58 -17.72 -0.46
N PRO A 447 -9.25 -17.18 -1.49
CA PRO A 447 -8.73 -17.21 -2.85
C PRO A 447 -7.32 -16.60 -2.91
N GLY A 448 -6.41 -17.28 -3.57
CA GLY A 448 -5.01 -16.86 -3.70
C GLY A 448 -4.50 -17.05 -5.13
N PRO A 449 -3.24 -16.71 -5.39
CA PRO A 449 -2.59 -16.91 -6.67
C PRO A 449 -2.40 -18.40 -7.01
N ASP A 450 -2.20 -18.69 -8.30
CA ASP A 450 -1.81 -20.04 -8.77
C ASP A 450 -0.44 -20.45 -8.20
N LEU A 451 0.42 -19.48 -7.94
CA LEU A 451 1.72 -19.68 -7.31
C LEU A 451 1.54 -20.06 -5.83
N ALA A 452 1.96 -21.26 -5.45
CA ALA A 452 1.86 -21.73 -4.08
C ALA A 452 2.50 -20.76 -3.07
N ALA A 453 1.86 -20.54 -1.93
CA ALA A 453 2.29 -19.56 -0.92
C ALA A 453 3.75 -19.73 -0.46
N ASP A 454 4.20 -20.97 -0.22
CA ASP A 454 5.59 -21.23 0.18
C ASP A 454 6.56 -20.92 -0.94
N ARG A 455 6.14 -21.10 -2.20
CA ARG A 455 6.95 -20.76 -3.39
C ARG A 455 7.05 -19.24 -3.56
N ALA A 456 5.94 -18.51 -3.39
CA ALA A 456 5.91 -17.05 -3.40
C ALA A 456 6.90 -16.45 -2.39
N VAL A 457 6.85 -16.94 -1.15
CA VAL A 457 7.77 -16.53 -0.09
C VAL A 457 9.21 -16.88 -0.43
N ALA A 458 9.48 -18.09 -0.92
CA ALA A 458 10.83 -18.52 -1.27
C ALA A 458 11.43 -17.66 -2.38
N LEU A 459 10.67 -17.35 -3.43
CA LEU A 459 11.11 -16.48 -4.53
C LEU A 459 11.39 -15.05 -4.04
N THR A 460 10.48 -14.47 -3.28
CA THR A 460 10.64 -13.11 -2.73
C THR A 460 11.92 -13.01 -1.89
N ARG A 461 12.11 -13.93 -0.94
CA ARG A 461 13.32 -13.98 -0.09
C ARG A 461 14.58 -14.15 -0.92
N THR A 462 14.56 -15.08 -1.88
CA THR A 462 15.75 -15.43 -2.69
C THR A 462 16.20 -14.25 -3.53
N TYR A 463 15.30 -13.63 -4.29
CA TYR A 463 15.68 -12.54 -5.21
C TYR A 463 16.02 -11.25 -4.47
N VAL A 464 15.27 -10.90 -3.43
CA VAL A 464 15.57 -9.68 -2.65
C VAL A 464 16.88 -9.84 -1.87
N ALA A 465 17.12 -11.00 -1.22
CA ALA A 465 18.38 -11.24 -0.51
C ALA A 465 19.57 -11.27 -1.46
N ALA A 466 19.47 -11.99 -2.59
CA ALA A 466 20.56 -12.03 -3.59
C ALA A 466 20.89 -10.66 -4.16
N PHE A 467 19.88 -9.81 -4.35
CA PHE A 467 20.10 -8.43 -4.79
C PHE A 467 20.91 -7.63 -3.77
N PHE A 468 20.51 -7.65 -2.49
CA PHE A 468 21.26 -6.93 -1.46
C PHE A 468 22.62 -7.56 -1.16
N ASP A 469 22.76 -8.90 -1.20
CA ASP A 469 24.05 -9.55 -1.06
C ASP A 469 25.02 -9.10 -2.15
N ARG A 470 24.55 -8.99 -3.41
CA ARG A 470 25.34 -8.49 -4.53
C ARG A 470 25.76 -7.03 -4.33
N HIS A 471 24.81 -6.14 -4.04
CA HIS A 471 25.03 -4.69 -4.13
C HIS A 471 25.46 -4.04 -2.82
N LEU A 472 25.17 -4.64 -1.66
CA LEU A 472 25.59 -4.11 -0.37
C LEU A 472 26.76 -4.90 0.25
N ARG A 473 27.03 -6.11 -0.24
CA ARG A 473 28.11 -6.97 0.31
C ARG A 473 29.14 -7.40 -0.73
N GLY A 474 28.90 -7.12 -2.00
CA GLY A 474 29.80 -7.50 -3.09
C GLY A 474 29.81 -9.00 -3.38
N ALA A 475 28.74 -9.72 -2.99
CA ALA A 475 28.65 -11.15 -3.29
C ALA A 475 28.51 -11.39 -4.80
N SER A 476 29.22 -12.38 -5.31
CA SER A 476 29.05 -12.87 -6.67
C SER A 476 27.98 -13.97 -6.69
N GLY A 477 27.08 -13.92 -7.67
CA GLY A 477 26.04 -14.95 -7.84
C GLY A 477 25.44 -14.89 -9.24
N GLY A 478 25.06 -16.04 -9.77
CA GLY A 478 24.52 -16.20 -11.13
C GLY A 478 23.03 -15.89 -11.26
N LEU A 479 22.31 -15.68 -10.16
CA LEU A 479 20.84 -15.60 -10.14
C LEU A 479 20.26 -14.52 -11.08
N PHE A 480 20.98 -13.43 -11.30
CA PHE A 480 20.56 -12.34 -12.18
C PHE A 480 21.18 -12.40 -13.58
N GLY A 481 21.83 -13.51 -13.93
CA GLY A 481 22.43 -13.72 -15.24
C GLY A 481 21.44 -14.12 -16.32
N GLY A 482 20.28 -14.65 -15.95
CA GLY A 482 19.25 -15.12 -16.86
C GLY A 482 18.27 -16.08 -16.16
N PRO A 483 17.29 -16.62 -16.90
CA PRO A 483 16.34 -17.60 -16.38
C PRO A 483 17.04 -18.82 -15.76
N SER A 484 16.44 -19.35 -14.70
CA SER A 484 16.95 -20.52 -13.97
C SER A 484 15.92 -21.67 -13.99
N PRO A 485 16.34 -22.93 -14.20
CA PRO A 485 15.45 -24.08 -14.05
C PRO A 485 14.89 -24.22 -12.62
N ASP A 486 15.61 -23.72 -11.62
CA ASP A 486 15.17 -23.74 -10.22
C ASP A 486 14.04 -22.72 -9.94
N HIS A 487 13.90 -21.73 -10.83
CA HIS A 487 12.91 -20.65 -10.73
C HIS A 487 12.19 -20.42 -12.07
N PRO A 488 11.46 -21.43 -12.59
CA PRO A 488 10.85 -21.35 -13.91
C PRO A 488 9.72 -20.29 -13.98
N GLU A 489 9.18 -19.86 -12.84
CA GLU A 489 8.17 -18.82 -12.74
C GLU A 489 8.74 -17.42 -12.98
N VAL A 490 10.05 -17.24 -12.80
CA VAL A 490 10.67 -15.92 -12.91
C VAL A 490 11.12 -15.66 -14.34
N ARG A 491 10.52 -14.65 -14.95
CA ARG A 491 10.84 -14.19 -16.30
C ARG A 491 11.71 -12.95 -16.26
N PHE A 492 12.75 -12.95 -17.08
CA PHE A 492 13.64 -11.81 -17.27
C PHE A 492 13.12 -10.96 -18.42
N GLN A 493 12.57 -9.81 -18.12
CA GLN A 493 12.01 -8.91 -19.11
C GLN A 493 13.10 -8.04 -19.76
N ASN A 494 13.88 -7.31 -18.99
CA ASN A 494 15.04 -6.47 -19.38
C ASN A 494 14.93 -5.88 -20.82
N PRO A 495 13.84 -5.14 -21.13
CA PRO A 495 13.59 -4.61 -22.47
C PRO A 495 14.61 -3.55 -22.90
#